data_61d946f8a0ef72f0d9399bf27e4cf49c
#
_entry.id   61d946f8a0ef72f0d9399bf27e4cf49c
#
_cell.length_a   1.000
_cell.length_b   1.000
_cell.length_c   1.000
_cell.angle_alpha   90.00
_cell.angle_beta   90.00
_cell.angle_gamma   90.00
#
_symmetry.space_group_name_H-M   'P 1'
#
loop_
_entity.id
_entity.type
_entity.pdbx_description
1 polymer ?
#
loop_
_entity_poly.entity_id
_entity_poly.type
_entity_poly.pdbx_seq_one_letter_code
_entity_poly.pdbx_strand_id
1 'polypeptide(L)'
;MFNLIKADLYKMRKTKSIKILFLLCCISATLMSVISYQLTNGNLSHDIIGIGSFFTDFQMISLVSVIFISLFICNDFDNKTIHDSISTGYSRSSIIICKTITYFISILIFLLPDVIAAIVGMCSNYSFETFLPSVFQNIMKNENGTAFDFNIFLKIIAIWFTMAIVYASQISISIFLAFSIRKSVIVISLGYIFNAAIAQIINIDAASDFFSKTPFGVDYSKLTLNANASVFFNFIGISLVFLVIMMLLSYLFFRKAE
;
A
#
# COMPACT_ATOMS: atom_id res chain seq x y z
N MET A 1 -11.74 -21.89 -4.37
CA MET A 1 -11.24 -20.51 -4.15
C MET A 1 -11.48 -20.02 -2.72
N PHE A 2 -12.71 -20.00 -2.21
CA PHE A 2 -13.02 -19.43 -0.87
C PHE A 2 -12.24 -20.11 0.29
N ASN A 3 -12.05 -21.43 0.24
CA ASN A 3 -11.26 -22.15 1.24
C ASN A 3 -9.78 -21.79 1.23
N LEU A 4 -9.19 -21.50 0.05
CA LEU A 4 -7.80 -21.00 -0.04
C LEU A 4 -7.67 -19.62 0.61
N ILE A 5 -8.59 -18.70 0.31
CA ILE A 5 -8.58 -17.36 0.93
C ILE A 5 -8.71 -17.48 2.46
N LYS A 6 -9.61 -18.34 2.96
CA LYS A 6 -9.75 -18.58 4.41
C LYS A 6 -8.46 -19.13 5.03
N ALA A 7 -7.81 -20.08 4.38
CA ALA A 7 -6.54 -20.64 4.84
C ALA A 7 -5.45 -19.58 4.88
N ASP A 8 -5.36 -18.76 3.83
CA ASP A 8 -4.41 -17.66 3.74
C ASP A 8 -4.66 -16.60 4.83
N LEU A 9 -5.90 -16.19 5.06
CA LEU A 9 -6.27 -15.25 6.13
C LEU A 9 -5.99 -15.82 7.53
N TYR A 10 -6.23 -17.12 7.73
CA TYR A 10 -5.89 -17.79 8.98
C TYR A 10 -4.38 -17.80 9.21
N LYS A 11 -3.57 -18.12 8.17
CA LYS A 11 -2.11 -18.05 8.19
C LYS A 11 -1.65 -16.64 8.54
N MET A 12 -2.22 -15.61 7.89
CA MET A 12 -1.93 -14.21 8.15
C MET A 12 -2.14 -13.85 9.64
N ARG A 13 -3.28 -14.23 10.21
CA ARG A 13 -3.59 -13.95 11.62
C ARG A 13 -2.64 -14.63 12.60
N LYS A 14 -2.13 -15.84 12.28
CA LYS A 14 -1.28 -16.65 13.18
C LYS A 14 0.19 -16.31 13.07
N THR A 15 0.66 -15.77 11.94
CA THR A 15 2.08 -15.50 11.69
C THR A 15 2.57 -14.30 12.51
N LYS A 16 3.63 -14.51 13.31
CA LYS A 16 4.24 -13.45 14.15
C LYS A 16 4.82 -12.30 13.30
N SER A 17 5.43 -12.62 12.17
CA SER A 17 6.03 -11.61 11.27
C SER A 17 5.02 -10.58 10.79
N ILE A 18 3.77 -10.99 10.50
CA ILE A 18 2.73 -10.06 10.04
C ILE A 18 2.30 -9.10 11.16
N LYS A 19 2.26 -9.60 12.40
CA LYS A 19 1.97 -8.73 13.57
C LYS A 19 3.07 -7.69 13.78
N ILE A 20 4.34 -8.07 13.55
CA ILE A 20 5.48 -7.15 13.60
C ILE A 20 5.36 -6.11 12.49
N LEU A 21 5.01 -6.50 11.26
CA LEU A 21 4.81 -5.58 10.15
C LEU A 21 3.67 -4.57 10.44
N PHE A 22 2.57 -5.02 11.03
CA PHE A 22 1.49 -4.15 11.46
C PHE A 22 1.93 -3.17 12.55
N LEU A 23 2.71 -3.64 13.52
CA LEU A 23 3.28 -2.79 14.58
C LEU A 23 4.21 -1.71 14.00
N LEU A 24 5.01 -2.05 12.98
CA LEU A 24 5.84 -1.07 12.26
C LEU A 24 4.98 0.02 11.58
N CYS A 25 3.83 -0.34 10.98
CA CYS A 25 2.90 0.65 10.44
C CYS A 25 2.33 1.56 11.55
N CYS A 26 1.99 1.00 12.72
CA CYS A 26 1.53 1.81 13.87
C CYS A 26 2.60 2.81 14.33
N ILE A 27 3.85 2.35 14.45
CA ILE A 27 4.98 3.22 14.84
C ILE A 27 5.18 4.32 13.79
N SER A 28 5.14 3.98 12.52
CA SER A 28 5.30 4.92 11.42
C SER A 28 4.23 6.01 11.45
N ALA A 29 2.95 5.64 11.54
CA ALA A 29 1.82 6.57 11.56
C ALA A 29 1.91 7.54 12.77
N THR A 30 2.28 7.02 13.95
CA THR A 30 2.48 7.86 15.15
C THR A 30 3.67 8.79 15.02
N LEU A 31 4.82 8.32 14.52
CA LEU A 31 6.00 9.15 14.30
C LEU A 31 5.71 10.28 13.31
N MET A 32 5.03 9.99 12.20
CA MET A 32 4.68 11.00 11.21
C MET A 32 3.74 12.06 11.77
N SER A 33 2.76 11.68 12.60
CA SER A 33 1.87 12.61 13.26
C SER A 33 2.61 13.52 14.24
N VAL A 34 3.56 12.95 15.02
CA VAL A 34 4.39 13.71 15.96
C VAL A 34 5.33 14.67 15.23
N ILE A 35 6.00 14.23 14.16
CA ILE A 35 6.90 15.07 13.35
C ILE A 35 6.11 16.24 12.76
N SER A 36 4.94 15.97 12.16
CA SER A 36 4.06 16.98 11.59
C SER A 36 3.64 18.05 12.63
N TYR A 37 3.28 17.63 13.83
CA TYR A 37 2.95 18.53 14.94
C TYR A 37 4.15 19.37 15.42
N GLN A 38 5.32 18.75 15.56
CA GLN A 38 6.53 19.45 16.01
C GLN A 38 7.07 20.46 14.99
N LEU A 39 6.92 20.17 13.70
CA LEU A 39 7.24 21.12 12.62
C LEU A 39 6.37 22.37 12.69
N THR A 40 5.07 22.20 12.92
CA THR A 40 4.13 23.32 13.05
C THR A 40 4.49 24.25 14.21
N ASN A 41 4.97 23.68 15.31
CA ASN A 41 5.38 24.44 16.49
C ASN A 41 6.79 25.05 16.39
N GLY A 42 7.50 24.84 15.27
CA GLY A 42 8.87 25.34 15.07
C GLY A 42 9.94 24.65 15.94
N ASN A 43 9.61 23.52 16.55
CA ASN A 43 10.54 22.76 17.42
C ASN A 43 11.51 21.90 16.62
N LEU A 44 11.24 21.65 15.33
CA LEU A 44 12.07 20.87 14.42
C LEU A 44 12.46 21.71 13.21
N SER A 45 13.71 21.56 12.76
CA SER A 45 14.13 22.16 11.48
C SER A 45 13.66 21.32 10.31
N HIS A 46 13.48 21.97 9.15
CA HIS A 46 13.12 21.29 7.89
C HIS A 46 14.20 20.29 7.41
N ASP A 47 15.40 20.28 8.00
CA ASP A 47 16.45 19.31 7.65
C ASP A 47 16.07 17.86 7.99
N ILE A 48 15.12 17.66 8.90
CA ILE A 48 14.60 16.34 9.28
C ILE A 48 13.71 15.72 8.19
N ILE A 49 13.30 16.49 7.19
CA ILE A 49 12.45 16.03 6.08
C ILE A 49 13.03 14.78 5.40
N GLY A 50 14.37 14.73 5.23
CA GLY A 50 15.04 13.58 4.62
C GLY A 50 14.82 12.27 5.38
N ILE A 51 14.86 12.28 6.70
CA ILE A 51 14.61 11.10 7.55
C ILE A 51 13.10 10.83 7.61
N GLY A 52 12.28 11.87 7.71
CA GLY A 52 10.83 11.76 7.74
C GLY A 52 10.26 11.07 6.49
N SER A 53 10.92 11.21 5.33
CA SER A 53 10.45 10.59 4.08
C SER A 53 10.32 9.06 4.16
N PHE A 54 11.14 8.39 4.95
CA PHE A 54 11.06 6.93 5.14
C PHE A 54 9.80 6.48 5.88
N PHE A 55 9.21 7.36 6.68
CA PHE A 55 8.02 7.06 7.50
C PHE A 55 6.71 7.48 6.84
N THR A 56 6.75 8.02 5.61
CA THR A 56 5.51 8.31 4.86
C THR A 56 4.71 7.04 4.62
N ASP A 57 3.38 7.18 4.55
CA ASP A 57 2.45 6.09 4.27
C ASP A 57 2.88 5.30 3.02
N PHE A 58 3.23 5.99 1.91
CA PHE A 58 3.69 5.34 0.69
C PHE A 58 4.96 4.49 0.89
N GLN A 59 6.01 5.06 1.51
CA GLN A 59 7.29 4.36 1.70
C GLN A 59 7.14 3.16 2.65
N MET A 60 6.43 3.36 3.76
CA MET A 60 6.21 2.29 4.74
C MET A 60 5.32 1.19 4.21
N ILE A 61 4.20 1.54 3.55
CA ILE A 61 3.33 0.53 2.93
C ILE A 61 4.06 -0.22 1.82
N SER A 62 4.88 0.47 1.02
CA SER A 62 5.71 -0.17 0.00
C SER A 62 6.66 -1.21 0.63
N LEU A 63 7.45 -0.80 1.62
CA LEU A 63 8.41 -1.68 2.30
C LEU A 63 7.71 -2.87 2.98
N VAL A 64 6.70 -2.59 3.80
CA VAL A 64 5.96 -3.60 4.57
C VAL A 64 5.25 -4.59 3.63
N SER A 65 4.64 -4.10 2.55
CA SER A 65 3.93 -4.95 1.59
C SER A 65 4.86 -5.83 0.76
N VAL A 66 6.03 -5.33 0.37
CA VAL A 66 7.02 -6.15 -0.35
C VAL A 66 7.55 -7.27 0.55
N ILE A 67 7.83 -6.96 1.83
CA ILE A 67 8.21 -7.98 2.83
C ILE A 67 7.06 -8.98 3.02
N PHE A 68 5.81 -8.50 3.15
CA PHE A 68 4.64 -9.36 3.28
C PHE A 68 4.50 -10.32 2.08
N ILE A 69 4.57 -9.81 0.84
CA ILE A 69 4.48 -10.61 -0.39
C ILE A 69 5.55 -11.69 -0.40
N SER A 70 6.78 -11.32 -0.07
CA SER A 70 7.90 -12.24 -0.02
C SER A 70 7.68 -13.35 1.03
N LEU A 71 7.35 -13.00 2.26
CA LEU A 71 7.08 -13.96 3.32
C LEU A 71 5.84 -14.81 3.06
N PHE A 72 4.87 -14.30 2.29
CA PHE A 72 3.60 -14.96 2.10
C PHE A 72 3.58 -15.83 0.85
N ILE A 73 4.19 -15.38 -0.26
CA ILE A 73 4.21 -16.11 -1.54
C ILE A 73 5.48 -16.97 -1.65
N CYS A 74 6.68 -16.40 -1.42
CA CYS A 74 7.92 -17.16 -1.59
C CYS A 74 8.03 -18.29 -0.56
N ASN A 75 7.65 -18.09 0.71
CA ASN A 75 7.61 -19.18 1.68
C ASN A 75 6.65 -20.31 1.30
N ASP A 76 5.57 -20.00 0.56
CA ASP A 76 4.65 -21.03 0.09
C ASP A 76 5.26 -21.86 -1.04
N PHE A 77 6.19 -21.30 -1.81
CA PHE A 77 7.01 -22.09 -2.74
C PHE A 77 8.05 -22.94 -1.99
N ASP A 78 8.76 -22.36 -1.02
CA ASP A 78 9.78 -23.05 -0.22
C ASP A 78 9.18 -24.24 0.55
N ASN A 79 7.98 -24.06 1.12
CA ASN A 79 7.25 -25.08 1.87
C ASN A 79 6.39 -26.01 0.97
N LYS A 80 6.47 -25.85 -0.37
CA LYS A 80 5.69 -26.62 -1.35
C LYS A 80 4.17 -26.52 -1.23
N THR A 81 3.62 -25.62 -0.43
CA THR A 81 2.17 -25.47 -0.23
C THR A 81 1.44 -25.07 -1.52
N ILE A 82 2.11 -24.36 -2.42
CA ILE A 82 1.58 -24.06 -3.77
C ILE A 82 1.49 -25.34 -4.62
N HIS A 83 2.49 -26.22 -4.57
CA HIS A 83 2.48 -27.50 -5.26
C HIS A 83 1.36 -28.42 -4.72
N ASP A 84 1.19 -28.48 -3.40
CA ASP A 84 0.12 -29.23 -2.76
C ASP A 84 -1.26 -28.70 -3.19
N SER A 85 -1.41 -27.38 -3.31
CA SER A 85 -2.65 -26.76 -3.80
C SER A 85 -2.95 -27.14 -5.25
N ILE A 86 -1.93 -27.25 -6.11
CA ILE A 86 -2.09 -27.68 -7.49
C ILE A 86 -2.45 -29.18 -7.55
N SER A 87 -1.79 -30.03 -6.75
CA SER A 87 -2.06 -31.47 -6.70
C SER A 87 -3.47 -31.79 -6.18
N THR A 88 -4.02 -30.94 -5.32
CA THR A 88 -5.42 -31.04 -4.86
C THR A 88 -6.45 -30.49 -5.85
N GLY A 89 -6.02 -30.08 -7.06
CA GLY A 89 -6.91 -29.69 -8.16
C GLY A 89 -7.21 -28.19 -8.28
N TYR A 90 -6.54 -27.32 -7.52
CA TYR A 90 -6.70 -25.88 -7.73
C TYR A 90 -5.93 -25.41 -8.97
N SER A 91 -6.60 -24.63 -9.83
CA SER A 91 -5.94 -24.04 -10.99
C SER A 91 -4.94 -22.94 -10.57
N ARG A 92 -3.87 -22.78 -11.35
CA ARG A 92 -2.84 -21.75 -11.12
C ARG A 92 -3.42 -20.33 -11.09
N SER A 93 -4.41 -20.05 -11.95
CA SER A 93 -5.12 -18.77 -11.93
C SER A 93 -5.87 -18.53 -10.61
N SER A 94 -6.53 -19.59 -10.07
CA SER A 94 -7.19 -19.50 -8.78
C SER A 94 -6.24 -19.19 -7.63
N ILE A 95 -5.03 -19.76 -7.67
CA ILE A 95 -4.00 -19.51 -6.65
C ILE A 95 -3.54 -18.04 -6.71
N ILE A 96 -3.22 -17.51 -7.90
CA ILE A 96 -2.80 -16.11 -8.06
C ILE A 96 -3.90 -15.16 -7.58
N ILE A 97 -5.15 -15.39 -7.98
CA ILE A 97 -6.28 -14.55 -7.57
C ILE A 97 -6.45 -14.58 -6.05
N CYS A 98 -6.39 -15.76 -5.41
CA CYS A 98 -6.49 -15.87 -3.96
C CYS A 98 -5.35 -15.12 -3.25
N LYS A 99 -4.11 -15.26 -3.73
CA LYS A 99 -2.97 -14.53 -3.19
C LYS A 99 -3.11 -13.02 -3.34
N THR A 100 -3.59 -12.55 -4.50
CA THR A 100 -3.82 -11.12 -4.74
C THR A 100 -4.93 -10.57 -3.85
N ILE A 101 -6.03 -11.31 -3.64
CA ILE A 101 -7.12 -10.89 -2.72
C ILE A 101 -6.60 -10.81 -1.29
N THR A 102 -5.86 -11.82 -0.82
CA THR A 102 -5.29 -11.81 0.53
C THR A 102 -4.31 -10.66 0.71
N TYR A 103 -3.51 -10.38 -0.30
CA TYR A 103 -2.62 -9.24 -0.33
C TYR A 103 -3.38 -7.91 -0.25
N PHE A 104 -4.46 -7.73 -1.03
CA PHE A 104 -5.29 -6.54 -0.95
C PHE A 104 -5.87 -6.32 0.45
N ILE A 105 -6.37 -7.38 1.08
CA ILE A 105 -6.86 -7.33 2.46
C ILE A 105 -5.73 -6.94 3.43
N SER A 106 -4.50 -7.42 3.21
CA SER A 106 -3.37 -7.03 4.06
C SER A 106 -3.04 -5.54 3.96
N ILE A 107 -3.10 -4.94 2.76
CA ILE A 107 -2.89 -3.50 2.59
C ILE A 107 -3.97 -2.69 3.32
N LEU A 108 -5.24 -3.10 3.21
CA LEU A 108 -6.31 -2.46 3.98
C LEU A 108 -6.01 -2.44 5.47
N ILE A 109 -5.48 -3.54 6.01
CA ILE A 109 -5.12 -3.63 7.43
C ILE A 109 -3.89 -2.76 7.74
N PHE A 110 -2.86 -2.76 6.90
CA PHE A 110 -1.64 -1.99 7.12
C PHE A 110 -1.85 -0.48 7.03
N LEU A 111 -2.86 -0.02 6.28
CA LEU A 111 -3.24 1.40 6.20
C LEU A 111 -4.11 1.87 7.37
N LEU A 112 -4.68 0.96 8.18
CA LEU A 112 -5.53 1.36 9.30
C LEU A 112 -4.88 2.34 10.29
N PRO A 113 -3.61 2.18 10.68
CA PRO A 113 -2.96 3.13 11.58
C PRO A 113 -2.94 4.57 11.03
N ASP A 114 -2.67 4.75 9.74
CA ASP A 114 -2.64 6.06 9.10
C ASP A 114 -4.03 6.70 9.05
N VAL A 115 -5.06 5.91 8.78
CA VAL A 115 -6.48 6.35 8.83
C VAL A 115 -6.87 6.78 10.24
N ILE A 116 -6.51 5.99 11.25
CA ILE A 116 -6.81 6.32 12.65
C ILE A 116 -6.07 7.60 13.06
N ALA A 117 -4.79 7.73 12.70
CA ALA A 117 -4.01 8.93 12.94
C ALA A 117 -4.65 10.17 12.28
N ALA A 118 -5.11 10.05 11.03
CA ALA A 118 -5.80 11.12 10.32
C ALA A 118 -7.10 11.54 11.01
N ILE A 119 -7.92 10.59 11.48
CA ILE A 119 -9.16 10.89 12.21
C ILE A 119 -8.86 11.59 13.54
N VAL A 120 -7.89 11.07 14.31
CA VAL A 120 -7.50 11.67 15.59
C VAL A 120 -6.92 13.07 15.39
N GLY A 121 -6.06 13.25 14.38
CA GLY A 121 -5.49 14.56 14.05
C GLY A 121 -6.54 15.57 13.62
N MET A 122 -7.47 15.18 12.76
CA MET A 122 -8.58 16.02 12.30
C MET A 122 -9.48 16.47 13.46
N CYS A 123 -9.80 15.58 14.39
CA CYS A 123 -10.64 15.90 15.56
C CYS A 123 -9.88 16.66 16.66
N SER A 124 -8.56 16.77 16.55
CA SER A 124 -7.76 17.51 17.52
C SER A 124 -7.80 19.01 17.19
N ASN A 125 -7.55 19.84 18.21
CA ASN A 125 -7.37 21.28 18.01
C ASN A 125 -5.91 21.66 17.71
N TYR A 126 -5.05 20.66 17.39
CA TYR A 126 -3.65 20.88 17.09
C TYR A 126 -3.47 21.12 15.59
N SER A 127 -2.64 22.08 15.22
CA SER A 127 -2.26 22.33 13.84
C SER A 127 -1.18 21.34 13.38
N PHE A 128 -1.29 20.88 12.14
CA PHE A 128 -0.34 19.96 11.52
C PHE A 128 0.19 20.54 10.22
N GLU A 129 1.47 20.34 9.92
CA GLU A 129 2.07 20.75 8.66
C GLU A 129 2.39 19.52 7.81
N THR A 130 2.06 19.59 6.52
CA THR A 130 2.43 18.55 5.55
C THR A 130 3.74 18.94 4.90
N PHE A 131 4.74 18.09 5.03
CA PHE A 131 6.07 18.30 4.44
C PHE A 131 6.40 17.26 3.35
N LEU A 132 5.56 16.24 3.20
CA LEU A 132 5.70 15.20 2.19
C LEU A 132 4.32 14.82 1.62
N PRO A 133 4.24 14.35 0.38
CA PRO A 133 2.99 13.96 -0.23
C PRO A 133 2.39 12.73 0.49
N SER A 134 1.34 12.97 1.25
CA SER A 134 0.55 11.93 1.94
C SER A 134 -0.90 12.39 2.00
N VAL A 135 -1.83 11.50 1.64
CA VAL A 135 -3.27 11.81 1.68
C VAL A 135 -3.74 11.98 3.12
N PHE A 136 -3.29 11.13 4.03
CA PHE A 136 -3.74 11.14 5.42
C PHE A 136 -3.22 12.35 6.18
N GLN A 137 -1.99 12.79 5.91
CA GLN A 137 -1.47 14.05 6.47
C GLN A 137 -2.17 15.28 5.91
N ASN A 138 -2.53 15.29 4.62
CA ASN A 138 -3.30 16.37 4.04
C ASN A 138 -4.68 16.50 4.69
N ILE A 139 -5.32 15.39 5.06
CA ILE A 139 -6.59 15.43 5.81
C ILE A 139 -6.38 16.05 7.19
N MET A 140 -5.34 15.65 7.92
CA MET A 140 -5.02 16.24 9.24
C MET A 140 -4.79 17.73 9.17
N LYS A 141 -4.11 18.23 8.13
CA LYS A 141 -3.82 19.66 7.94
C LYS A 141 -5.05 20.46 7.55
N ASN A 142 -5.77 19.99 6.54
CA ASN A 142 -6.81 20.80 5.88
C ASN A 142 -8.14 20.81 6.64
N GLU A 143 -8.41 19.75 7.41
CA GLU A 143 -9.70 19.53 8.08
C GLU A 143 -9.57 19.61 9.62
N ASN A 144 -8.53 20.27 10.09
CA ASN A 144 -8.26 20.42 11.52
C ASN A 144 -9.42 21.11 12.25
N GLY A 145 -9.81 20.58 13.41
CA GLY A 145 -10.88 21.13 14.24
C GLY A 145 -12.30 20.89 13.70
N THR A 146 -12.45 20.12 12.61
CA THR A 146 -13.78 19.75 12.10
C THR A 146 -14.45 18.71 12.99
N ALA A 147 -15.74 18.90 13.29
CA ALA A 147 -16.53 17.91 14.02
C ALA A 147 -16.67 16.63 13.18
N PHE A 148 -16.41 15.48 13.80
CA PHE A 148 -16.56 14.20 13.15
C PHE A 148 -18.05 13.89 12.93
N ASP A 149 -18.46 13.86 11.66
CA ASP A 149 -19.83 13.52 11.24
C ASP A 149 -19.85 12.25 10.42
N PHE A 150 -21.00 11.60 10.31
CA PHE A 150 -21.19 10.36 9.55
C PHE A 150 -20.82 10.53 8.07
N ASN A 151 -21.07 11.69 7.47
CA ASN A 151 -20.67 11.97 6.09
C ASN A 151 -19.14 12.00 5.93
N ILE A 152 -18.42 12.58 6.87
CA ILE A 152 -16.96 12.63 6.90
C ILE A 152 -16.41 11.21 7.06
N PHE A 153 -17.00 10.40 7.93
CA PHE A 153 -16.63 8.99 8.09
C PHE A 153 -16.74 8.21 6.78
N LEU A 154 -17.84 8.35 6.03
CA LEU A 154 -18.00 7.68 4.73
C LEU A 154 -16.95 8.14 3.71
N LYS A 155 -16.63 9.43 3.68
CA LYS A 155 -15.59 9.97 2.80
C LYS A 155 -14.20 9.44 3.15
N ILE A 156 -13.86 9.34 4.43
CA ILE A 156 -12.59 8.75 4.88
C ILE A 156 -12.51 7.27 4.48
N ILE A 157 -13.58 6.51 4.63
CA ILE A 157 -13.64 5.11 4.16
C ILE A 157 -13.41 5.03 2.64
N ALA A 158 -14.03 5.92 1.87
CA ALA A 158 -13.85 5.96 0.42
C ALA A 158 -12.39 6.27 0.04
N ILE A 159 -11.76 7.24 0.73
CA ILE A 159 -10.33 7.56 0.54
C ILE A 159 -9.46 6.37 0.92
N TRP A 160 -9.68 5.76 2.08
CA TRP A 160 -8.94 4.58 2.54
C TRP A 160 -9.00 3.43 1.54
N PHE A 161 -10.20 3.12 1.05
CA PHE A 161 -10.39 2.05 0.06
C PHE A 161 -9.73 2.38 -1.28
N THR A 162 -9.83 3.62 -1.75
CA THR A 162 -9.16 4.09 -2.97
C THR A 162 -7.65 3.99 -2.84
N MET A 163 -7.07 4.46 -1.72
CA MET A 163 -5.63 4.38 -1.47
C MET A 163 -5.16 2.93 -1.38
N ALA A 164 -5.95 2.04 -0.78
CA ALA A 164 -5.62 0.62 -0.75
C ALA A 164 -5.55 0.02 -2.17
N ILE A 165 -6.44 0.38 -3.09
CA ILE A 165 -6.41 -0.06 -4.50
C ILE A 165 -5.18 0.52 -5.22
N VAL A 166 -4.88 1.81 -5.02
CA VAL A 166 -3.72 2.48 -5.62
C VAL A 166 -2.43 1.79 -5.16
N TYR A 167 -2.22 1.63 -3.86
CA TYR A 167 -1.03 0.97 -3.33
C TYR A 167 -0.95 -0.51 -3.73
N ALA A 168 -2.09 -1.23 -3.74
CA ALA A 168 -2.12 -2.61 -4.22
C ALA A 168 -1.65 -2.72 -5.67
N SER A 169 -2.04 -1.78 -6.51
CA SER A 169 -1.64 -1.78 -7.92
C SER A 169 -0.16 -1.44 -8.09
N GLN A 170 0.36 -0.42 -7.40
CA GLN A 170 1.78 -0.03 -7.45
C GLN A 170 2.70 -1.18 -7.02
N ILE A 171 2.35 -1.86 -5.93
CA ILE A 171 3.17 -2.94 -5.36
C ILE A 171 2.91 -4.30 -6.05
N SER A 172 1.90 -4.42 -6.92
CA SER A 172 1.58 -5.66 -7.65
C SER A 172 2.75 -6.20 -8.50
N ILE A 173 3.68 -5.34 -8.88
CA ILE A 173 4.96 -5.73 -9.50
C ILE A 173 5.72 -6.72 -8.61
N SER A 174 5.69 -6.55 -7.30
CA SER A 174 6.34 -7.46 -6.36
C SER A 174 5.64 -8.83 -6.31
N ILE A 175 4.34 -8.88 -6.57
CA ILE A 175 3.62 -10.17 -6.74
C ILE A 175 4.15 -10.89 -7.98
N PHE A 176 4.26 -10.19 -9.10
CA PHE A 176 4.85 -10.74 -10.33
C PHE A 176 6.27 -11.26 -10.09
N LEU A 177 7.12 -10.49 -9.39
CA LEU A 177 8.48 -10.93 -9.04
C LEU A 177 8.47 -12.17 -8.13
N ALA A 178 7.55 -12.26 -7.17
CA ALA A 178 7.44 -13.40 -6.26
C ALA A 178 7.09 -14.70 -6.98
N PHE A 179 6.16 -14.65 -7.95
CA PHE A 179 5.82 -15.82 -8.77
C PHE A 179 6.91 -16.20 -9.78
N SER A 180 7.70 -15.22 -10.25
CA SER A 180 8.76 -15.43 -11.24
C SER A 180 10.06 -15.92 -10.60
N ILE A 181 10.53 -15.29 -9.54
CA ILE A 181 11.86 -15.50 -8.93
C ILE A 181 11.80 -16.52 -7.80
N ARG A 182 10.71 -16.55 -7.02
CA ARG A 182 10.45 -17.51 -5.92
C ARG A 182 11.46 -17.43 -4.76
N LYS A 183 12.38 -16.46 -4.73
CA LYS A 183 13.40 -16.27 -3.68
C LYS A 183 13.10 -15.02 -2.86
N SER A 184 12.83 -15.19 -1.57
CA SER A 184 12.36 -14.13 -0.66
C SER A 184 13.26 -12.90 -0.68
N VAL A 185 14.56 -13.07 -0.50
CA VAL A 185 15.53 -11.96 -0.40
C VAL A 185 15.58 -11.13 -1.69
N ILE A 186 15.59 -11.82 -2.85
CA ILE A 186 15.66 -11.14 -4.15
C ILE A 186 14.37 -10.36 -4.42
N VAL A 187 13.22 -10.92 -4.08
CA VAL A 187 11.92 -10.25 -4.25
C VAL A 187 11.81 -9.01 -3.39
N ILE A 188 12.28 -9.06 -2.13
CA ILE A 188 12.31 -7.88 -1.24
C ILE A 188 13.20 -6.80 -1.84
N SER A 189 14.44 -7.15 -2.19
CA SER A 189 15.41 -6.18 -2.71
C SER A 189 14.94 -5.53 -4.01
N LEU A 190 14.56 -6.33 -5.01
CA LEU A 190 14.12 -5.81 -6.30
C LEU A 190 12.80 -5.06 -6.21
N GLY A 191 11.83 -5.57 -5.44
CA GLY A 191 10.53 -4.93 -5.28
C GLY A 191 10.64 -3.55 -4.62
N TYR A 192 11.46 -3.43 -3.58
CA TYR A 192 11.67 -2.16 -2.91
C TYR A 192 12.48 -1.17 -3.77
N ILE A 193 13.58 -1.62 -4.39
CA ILE A 193 14.40 -0.79 -5.29
C ILE A 193 13.57 -0.28 -6.46
N PHE A 194 12.70 -1.13 -7.04
CA PHE A 194 11.84 -0.73 -8.14
C PHE A 194 10.86 0.38 -7.74
N ASN A 195 10.20 0.24 -6.59
CA ASN A 195 9.29 1.28 -6.09
C ASN A 195 10.03 2.59 -5.76
N ALA A 196 11.21 2.50 -5.14
CA ALA A 196 12.04 3.67 -4.84
C ALA A 196 12.55 4.36 -6.12
N ALA A 197 12.95 3.59 -7.14
CA ALA A 197 13.40 4.12 -8.41
C ALA A 197 12.29 4.86 -9.15
N ILE A 198 11.08 4.30 -9.21
CA ILE A 198 9.93 4.96 -9.84
C ILE A 198 9.61 6.28 -9.12
N ALA A 199 9.62 6.30 -7.80
CA ALA A 199 9.36 7.51 -7.02
C ALA A 199 10.35 8.66 -7.36
N GLN A 200 11.57 8.34 -7.77
CA GLN A 200 12.55 9.34 -8.25
C GLN A 200 12.32 9.72 -9.72
N ILE A 201 12.02 8.74 -10.58
CA ILE A 201 11.86 8.95 -12.03
C ILE A 201 10.61 9.82 -12.33
N ILE A 202 9.56 9.71 -11.54
CA ILE A 202 8.33 10.51 -11.72
C ILE A 202 8.60 12.02 -11.64
N ASN A 203 9.61 12.43 -10.88
CA ASN A 203 10.00 13.85 -10.75
C ASN A 203 10.77 14.39 -11.96
N ILE A 204 11.05 13.56 -12.98
CA ILE A 204 11.70 13.98 -14.23
C ILE A 204 10.61 14.36 -15.22
N ASP A 205 10.65 15.59 -15.73
CA ASP A 205 9.63 16.16 -16.64
C ASP A 205 9.33 15.26 -17.85
N ALA A 206 10.34 14.67 -18.45
CA ALA A 206 10.20 13.78 -19.60
C ALA A 206 9.45 12.47 -19.30
N ALA A 207 9.41 12.03 -18.04
CA ALA A 207 8.75 10.80 -17.60
C ALA A 207 7.37 11.06 -17.01
N SER A 208 7.10 12.26 -16.52
CA SER A 208 5.90 12.65 -15.81
C SER A 208 4.62 12.37 -16.63
N ASP A 209 4.61 12.68 -17.92
CA ASP A 209 3.47 12.45 -18.82
C ASP A 209 3.13 10.97 -18.99
N PHE A 210 4.13 10.10 -19.02
CA PHE A 210 3.91 8.65 -19.07
C PHE A 210 3.35 8.14 -17.76
N PHE A 211 3.98 8.51 -16.63
CA PHE A 211 3.57 8.02 -15.32
C PHE A 211 2.23 8.58 -14.86
N SER A 212 1.81 9.76 -15.33
CA SER A 212 0.49 10.33 -15.01
C SER A 212 -0.68 9.42 -15.40
N LYS A 213 -0.47 8.52 -16.38
CA LYS A 213 -1.45 7.51 -16.84
C LYS A 213 -1.31 6.16 -16.12
N THR A 214 -0.47 6.08 -15.11
CA THR A 214 -0.22 4.88 -14.32
C THR A 214 -0.58 5.12 -12.85
N PRO A 215 -0.74 4.07 -12.03
CA PRO A 215 -0.99 4.25 -10.60
C PRO A 215 0.11 5.02 -9.87
N PHE A 216 1.31 5.09 -10.42
CA PHE A 216 2.43 5.79 -9.81
C PHE A 216 2.31 7.31 -9.91
N GLY A 217 1.68 7.84 -10.95
CA GLY A 217 1.45 9.28 -11.13
C GLY A 217 0.20 9.83 -10.45
N VAL A 218 -0.31 9.15 -9.44
CA VAL A 218 -1.45 9.63 -8.65
C VAL A 218 -1.07 10.88 -7.88
N ASP A 219 -1.79 11.97 -8.12
CA ASP A 219 -1.64 13.22 -7.38
C ASP A 219 -2.41 13.14 -6.06
N TYR A 220 -1.70 12.85 -4.98
CA TYR A 220 -2.26 12.70 -3.64
C TYR A 220 -2.94 13.97 -3.11
N SER A 221 -2.61 15.14 -3.65
CA SER A 221 -3.23 16.41 -3.25
C SER A 221 -4.70 16.52 -3.71
N LYS A 222 -5.09 15.78 -4.74
CA LYS A 222 -6.46 15.76 -5.25
C LYS A 222 -7.42 14.90 -4.43
N LEU A 223 -6.89 13.99 -3.59
CA LEU A 223 -7.71 13.15 -2.71
C LEU A 223 -7.96 13.85 -1.39
N THR A 224 -8.95 14.73 -1.39
CA THR A 224 -9.42 15.45 -0.20
C THR A 224 -10.82 15.00 0.18
N LEU A 225 -11.32 15.40 1.37
CA LEU A 225 -12.71 15.13 1.78
C LEU A 225 -13.75 15.80 0.86
N ASN A 226 -13.35 16.81 0.09
CA ASN A 226 -14.21 17.53 -0.85
C ASN A 226 -13.94 17.14 -2.31
N ALA A 227 -13.17 16.07 -2.55
CA ALA A 227 -12.86 15.61 -3.90
C ALA A 227 -14.12 15.11 -4.63
N ASN A 228 -14.20 15.41 -5.92
CA ASN A 228 -15.28 14.94 -6.78
C ASN A 228 -15.21 13.42 -6.99
N ALA A 229 -16.37 12.76 -7.11
CA ALA A 229 -16.44 11.33 -7.37
C ALA A 229 -15.65 10.90 -8.62
N SER A 230 -15.54 11.76 -9.65
CA SER A 230 -14.75 11.50 -10.85
C SER A 230 -13.26 11.25 -10.57
N VAL A 231 -12.68 11.89 -9.54
CA VAL A 231 -11.28 11.69 -9.13
C VAL A 231 -11.08 10.28 -8.59
N PHE A 232 -11.99 9.83 -7.72
CA PHE A 232 -11.96 8.46 -7.18
C PHE A 232 -12.09 7.41 -8.27
N PHE A 233 -13.07 7.56 -9.17
CA PHE A 233 -13.26 6.61 -10.29
C PHE A 233 -12.06 6.56 -11.23
N ASN A 234 -11.42 7.69 -11.50
CA ASN A 234 -10.23 7.73 -12.33
C ASN A 234 -9.05 6.97 -11.68
N PHE A 235 -8.77 7.23 -10.41
CA PHE A 235 -7.68 6.56 -9.69
C PHE A 235 -7.93 5.06 -9.53
N ILE A 236 -9.15 4.67 -9.17
CA ILE A 236 -9.56 3.26 -9.09
C ILE A 236 -9.44 2.59 -10.46
N GLY A 237 -9.93 3.23 -11.52
CA GLY A 237 -9.92 2.68 -12.88
C GLY A 237 -8.52 2.40 -13.39
N ILE A 238 -7.62 3.39 -13.33
CA ILE A 238 -6.21 3.23 -13.74
C ILE A 238 -5.53 2.13 -12.91
N SER A 239 -5.76 2.12 -11.60
CA SER A 239 -5.14 1.17 -10.70
C SER A 239 -5.62 -0.27 -10.93
N LEU A 240 -6.91 -0.48 -11.16
CA LEU A 240 -7.47 -1.81 -11.45
C LEU A 240 -6.95 -2.35 -12.79
N VAL A 241 -6.90 -1.53 -13.84
CA VAL A 241 -6.35 -1.94 -15.14
C VAL A 241 -4.89 -2.40 -14.97
N PHE A 242 -4.07 -1.63 -14.27
CA PHE A 242 -2.68 -1.99 -14.03
C PHE A 242 -2.55 -3.29 -13.21
N LEU A 243 -3.34 -3.45 -12.16
CA LEU A 243 -3.36 -4.65 -11.33
C LEU A 243 -3.72 -5.90 -12.16
N VAL A 244 -4.74 -5.80 -13.03
CA VAL A 244 -5.13 -6.91 -13.93
C VAL A 244 -3.99 -7.27 -14.88
N ILE A 245 -3.30 -6.27 -15.46
CA ILE A 245 -2.15 -6.52 -16.33
C ILE A 245 -1.06 -7.28 -15.56
N MET A 246 -0.73 -6.86 -14.34
CA MET A 246 0.29 -7.53 -13.51
C MET A 246 -0.12 -8.95 -13.11
N MET A 247 -1.41 -9.19 -12.85
CA MET A 247 -1.92 -10.54 -12.60
C MET A 247 -1.80 -11.44 -13.82
N LEU A 248 -2.13 -10.92 -15.02
CA LEU A 248 -1.98 -11.68 -16.27
C LEU A 248 -0.50 -12.02 -16.55
N LEU A 249 0.41 -11.08 -16.35
CA LEU A 249 1.84 -11.32 -16.46
C LEU A 249 2.30 -12.40 -15.47
N SER A 250 1.87 -12.31 -14.21
CA SER A 250 2.18 -13.32 -13.18
C SER A 250 1.67 -14.71 -13.61
N TYR A 251 0.47 -14.80 -14.19
CA TYR A 251 -0.08 -16.06 -14.68
C TYR A 251 0.73 -16.63 -15.84
N LEU A 252 1.12 -15.81 -16.82
CA LEU A 252 1.89 -16.26 -18.00
C LEU A 252 3.25 -16.83 -17.59
N PHE A 253 3.94 -16.15 -16.65
CA PHE A 253 5.22 -16.64 -16.14
C PHE A 253 5.07 -17.87 -15.25
N PHE A 254 4.08 -17.90 -14.37
CA PHE A 254 3.83 -19.05 -13.50
C PHE A 254 3.45 -20.31 -14.30
N ARG A 255 2.80 -20.14 -15.47
CA ARG A 255 2.46 -21.26 -16.37
C ARG A 255 3.68 -21.84 -17.08
N LYS A 256 4.67 -20.99 -17.45
CA LYS A 256 5.86 -21.42 -18.19
C LYS A 256 6.98 -22.01 -17.32
N ALA A 257 6.90 -21.88 -16.02
CA ALA A 257 7.99 -22.19 -15.08
C ALA A 257 7.99 -23.68 -14.64
N GLU A 258 7.51 -24.56 -15.48
CA GLU A 258 7.68 -26.01 -15.49
C GLU A 258 8.43 -26.36 -16.79
#